data_e98171adf8c4d3fece37100f0e43bc31
#
_entry.id   e98171adf8c4d3fece37100f0e43bc31
#
_cell.length_a   1.000
_cell.length_b   1.000
_cell.length_c   1.000
_cell.angle_alpha   90.00
_cell.angle_beta   90.00
_cell.angle_gamma   90.00
#
_symmetry.space_group_name_H-M   'P 1'
#
loop_
_entity.id
_entity.type
_entity.pdbx_description
1 polymer ?
#
loop_
_entity_poly.entity_id
_entity_poly.type
_entity_poly.pdbx_seq_one_letter_code
_entity_poly.pdbx_strand_id
1 'polypeptide(L)'
;MTPMDGNSPIIHSLPLISIILALLFFIFFRLVSRFKKQALGDTDSKNMQHLQFDVQAQTAQAERVQLKSPGLIEKAAGVMKVGIKELTTSGAFITCPHPFPVGESFTIKILLNQGTTHRFQAEVIWNNQNVINEEIVVRGMKVRFLKLSEQERRLIGETIALRLKAKALT
;
A
#
# COMPACT_ATOMS: atom_id res chain seq x y z
N MET A 1 72.67 -14.89 -47.99
CA MET A 1 71.38 -14.16 -48.03
C MET A 1 70.29 -15.12 -47.61
N THR A 2 69.91 -15.07 -46.37
CA THR A 2 68.77 -15.84 -45.79
C THR A 2 67.68 -14.91 -45.31
N PRO A 3 66.44 -15.09 -45.66
CA PRO A 3 65.37 -14.31 -45.09
C PRO A 3 64.93 -14.91 -43.74
N MET A 4 64.75 -14.06 -42.73
CA MET A 4 64.21 -14.42 -41.45
C MET A 4 62.69 -14.46 -41.55
N ASP A 5 62.12 -15.62 -41.28
CA ASP A 5 60.65 -15.78 -41.06
C ASP A 5 60.32 -15.45 -39.63
N GLY A 6 59.66 -14.29 -39.43
CA GLY A 6 59.06 -13.88 -38.15
C GLY A 6 57.64 -14.41 -38.02
N ASN A 7 57.45 -15.58 -37.42
CA ASN A 7 56.14 -16.14 -37.15
C ASN A 7 55.72 -15.82 -35.71
N SER A 8 54.82 -14.89 -35.54
CA SER A 8 54.25 -14.52 -34.24
C SER A 8 52.99 -15.33 -33.93
N PRO A 9 52.95 -16.16 -32.90
CA PRO A 9 51.77 -16.92 -32.51
C PRO A 9 50.92 -16.17 -31.48
N ILE A 10 50.21 -15.11 -31.87
CA ILE A 10 49.36 -14.35 -30.90
C ILE A 10 47.86 -14.39 -31.22
N ILE A 11 47.39 -15.15 -32.19
CA ILE A 11 45.98 -15.01 -32.67
C ILE A 11 45.04 -16.07 -32.12
N HIS A 12 45.44 -17.04 -31.30
CA HIS A 12 44.56 -18.13 -30.84
C HIS A 12 44.00 -18.01 -29.41
N SER A 13 44.32 -16.97 -28.63
CA SER A 13 43.86 -16.84 -27.25
C SER A 13 42.61 -15.95 -27.07
N LEU A 14 42.24 -15.16 -28.07
CA LEU A 14 41.08 -14.24 -28.02
C LEU A 14 39.70 -14.92 -27.85
N PRO A 15 39.40 -16.06 -28.52
CA PRO A 15 38.07 -16.67 -28.33
C PRO A 15 37.91 -17.34 -26.95
N LEU A 16 38.98 -17.85 -26.35
CA LEU A 16 38.95 -18.51 -25.04
C LEU A 16 38.65 -17.50 -23.90
N ILE A 17 39.20 -16.30 -23.96
CA ILE A 17 38.99 -15.24 -22.96
C ILE A 17 37.55 -14.78 -23.01
N SER A 18 36.95 -14.65 -24.19
CA SER A 18 35.56 -14.28 -24.36
C SER A 18 34.58 -15.30 -23.76
N ILE A 19 34.85 -16.58 -23.93
CA ILE A 19 34.04 -17.68 -23.37
C ILE A 19 34.14 -17.71 -21.84
N ILE A 20 35.31 -17.49 -21.27
CA ILE A 20 35.53 -17.47 -19.83
C ILE A 20 34.80 -16.28 -19.20
N LEU A 21 34.85 -15.09 -19.81
CA LEU A 21 34.11 -13.91 -19.36
C LEU A 21 32.59 -14.11 -19.41
N ALA A 22 32.09 -14.74 -20.46
CA ALA A 22 30.66 -15.06 -20.58
C ALA A 22 30.19 -16.06 -19.51
N LEU A 23 31.01 -17.08 -19.20
CA LEU A 23 30.72 -18.05 -18.15
C LEU A 23 30.75 -17.39 -16.75
N LEU A 24 31.72 -16.53 -16.47
CA LEU A 24 31.79 -15.78 -15.21
C LEU A 24 30.57 -14.84 -15.04
N PHE A 25 30.15 -14.15 -16.10
CA PHE A 25 28.96 -13.29 -16.08
C PHE A 25 27.71 -14.13 -15.85
N PHE A 26 27.58 -15.30 -16.45
CA PHE A 26 26.43 -16.19 -16.25
C PHE A 26 26.38 -16.75 -14.82
N ILE A 27 27.54 -17.14 -14.26
CA ILE A 27 27.65 -17.60 -12.87
C ILE A 27 27.29 -16.44 -11.90
N PHE A 28 27.83 -15.25 -12.13
CA PHE A 28 27.54 -14.06 -11.33
C PHE A 28 26.04 -13.72 -11.36
N PHE A 29 25.44 -13.74 -12.55
CA PHE A 29 24.01 -13.48 -12.72
C PHE A 29 23.14 -14.53 -12.00
N ARG A 30 23.55 -15.80 -12.06
CA ARG A 30 22.88 -16.88 -11.31
C ARG A 30 23.04 -16.74 -9.80
N LEU A 31 24.19 -16.28 -9.34
CA LEU A 31 24.46 -16.04 -7.91
C LEU A 31 23.59 -14.88 -7.41
N VAL A 32 23.59 -13.75 -8.11
CA VAL A 32 22.77 -12.58 -7.76
C VAL A 32 21.27 -12.90 -7.78
N SER A 33 20.83 -13.71 -8.75
CA SER A 33 19.42 -14.16 -8.82
C SER A 33 19.03 -15.09 -7.67
N ARG A 34 19.96 -15.88 -7.14
CA ARG A 34 19.74 -16.72 -5.95
C ARG A 34 19.71 -15.88 -4.67
N PHE A 35 20.57 -14.88 -4.54
CA PHE A 35 20.54 -13.95 -3.40
C PHE A 35 19.25 -13.13 -3.35
N LYS A 36 18.71 -12.70 -4.50
CA LYS A 36 17.39 -12.03 -4.55
C LYS A 36 16.25 -12.95 -4.11
N LYS A 37 16.29 -14.25 -4.39
CA LYS A 37 15.24 -15.19 -3.96
C LYS A 37 15.29 -15.53 -2.47
N GLN A 38 16.47 -15.55 -1.84
CA GLN A 38 16.60 -15.82 -0.41
C GLN A 38 16.32 -14.57 0.46
N ALA A 39 16.56 -13.37 -0.06
CA ALA A 39 16.26 -12.13 0.66
C ALA A 39 14.76 -11.75 0.65
N LEU A 40 13.93 -12.36 -0.22
CA LEU A 40 12.49 -12.10 -0.31
C LEU A 40 11.60 -13.20 0.28
N GLY A 41 12.16 -14.29 0.80
CA GLY A 41 11.38 -15.52 1.05
C GLY A 41 10.92 -15.75 2.48
N ASP A 42 11.51 -15.17 3.51
CA ASP A 42 11.24 -15.66 4.88
C ASP A 42 11.03 -14.57 5.96
N THR A 43 11.34 -13.32 5.68
CA THR A 43 11.20 -12.24 6.67
C THR A 43 9.90 -11.43 6.47
N ASP A 44 9.35 -11.41 5.26
CA ASP A 44 8.20 -10.56 4.93
C ASP A 44 6.86 -11.16 5.40
N SER A 45 6.72 -12.48 5.42
CA SER A 45 5.45 -13.11 5.80
C SER A 45 5.17 -12.98 7.31
N LYS A 46 6.19 -13.12 8.15
CA LYS A 46 6.03 -12.96 9.61
C LYS A 46 5.93 -11.50 10.04
N ASN A 47 6.68 -10.61 9.41
CA ASN A 47 6.56 -9.17 9.67
C ASN A 47 5.27 -8.56 9.14
N MET A 48 4.75 -9.04 8.01
CA MET A 48 3.44 -8.58 7.50
C MET A 48 2.30 -9.04 8.40
N GLN A 49 2.35 -10.25 8.94
CA GLN A 49 1.35 -10.71 9.91
C GLN A 49 1.43 -9.94 11.23
N HIS A 50 2.63 -9.63 11.73
CA HIS A 50 2.81 -8.84 12.95
C HIS A 50 2.37 -7.38 12.76
N LEU A 51 2.69 -6.76 11.62
CA LEU A 51 2.22 -5.41 11.28
C LEU A 51 0.70 -5.37 11.06
N GLN A 52 0.10 -6.41 10.50
CA GLN A 52 -1.36 -6.50 10.39
C GLN A 52 -2.03 -6.68 11.76
N PHE A 53 -1.42 -7.43 12.68
CA PHE A 53 -1.93 -7.61 14.04
C PHE A 53 -1.83 -6.33 14.87
N ASP A 54 -0.72 -5.60 14.77
CA ASP A 54 -0.52 -4.33 15.47
C ASP A 54 -1.41 -3.21 14.92
N VAL A 55 -1.61 -3.15 13.61
CA VAL A 55 -2.55 -2.20 12.98
C VAL A 55 -4.00 -2.53 13.36
N GLN A 56 -4.37 -3.81 13.46
CA GLN A 56 -5.70 -4.20 13.95
C GLN A 56 -5.89 -3.91 15.43
N ALA A 57 -4.88 -4.12 16.27
CA ALA A 57 -4.94 -3.82 17.71
C ALA A 57 -5.02 -2.31 17.96
N GLN A 58 -4.26 -1.50 17.24
CA GLN A 58 -4.33 -0.03 17.33
C GLN A 58 -5.65 0.52 16.81
N THR A 59 -6.26 -0.10 15.78
CA THR A 59 -7.59 0.31 15.30
C THR A 59 -8.72 -0.11 16.23
N ALA A 60 -8.54 -1.17 17.02
CA ALA A 60 -9.55 -1.63 17.99
C ALA A 60 -9.66 -0.72 19.21
N GLN A 61 -8.60 0.02 19.54
CA GLN A 61 -8.54 0.93 20.70
C GLN A 61 -8.79 2.40 20.34
N ALA A 62 -8.81 2.75 19.04
CA ALA A 62 -9.13 4.09 18.59
C ALA A 62 -10.62 4.38 18.76
N GLU A 63 -10.92 5.50 19.37
CA GLU A 63 -12.29 6.00 19.51
C GLU A 63 -12.99 6.05 18.15
N ARG A 64 -14.09 5.29 18.00
CA ARG A 64 -14.79 5.08 16.72
C ARG A 64 -16.15 5.73 16.75
N VAL A 65 -16.43 6.56 15.76
CA VAL A 65 -17.75 7.19 15.61
C VAL A 65 -18.39 6.82 14.27
N GLN A 66 -19.70 6.66 14.29
CA GLN A 66 -20.49 6.56 13.06
C GLN A 66 -20.66 7.95 12.47
N LEU A 67 -20.18 8.15 11.24
CA LEU A 67 -20.22 9.44 10.58
C LEU A 67 -21.43 9.60 9.64
N LYS A 68 -21.76 8.55 8.87
CA LYS A 68 -22.82 8.56 7.84
C LYS A 68 -22.71 9.78 6.91
N SER A 69 -21.52 10.10 6.45
CA SER A 69 -21.24 11.28 5.63
C SER A 69 -20.89 10.89 4.19
N PRO A 70 -21.24 11.69 3.19
CA PRO A 70 -20.78 11.48 1.83
C PRO A 70 -19.27 11.74 1.72
N GLY A 71 -18.61 10.99 0.82
CA GLY A 71 -17.24 11.18 0.45
C GLY A 71 -17.04 11.07 -1.06
N LEU A 72 -15.93 11.59 -1.54
CA LEU A 72 -15.52 11.52 -2.94
C LEU A 72 -14.10 10.98 -3.02
N ILE A 73 -13.89 9.92 -3.78
CA ILE A 73 -12.56 9.41 -4.08
C ILE A 73 -12.13 9.93 -5.45
N GLU A 74 -10.95 10.54 -5.50
CA GLU A 74 -10.33 11.05 -6.71
C GLU A 74 -9.24 10.09 -7.18
N LYS A 75 -9.34 9.64 -8.42
CA LYS A 75 -8.37 8.82 -9.14
C LYS A 75 -8.11 9.40 -10.54
N ALA A 76 -7.05 8.94 -11.19
CA ALA A 76 -6.76 9.30 -12.58
C ALA A 76 -7.93 8.93 -13.54
N ALA A 77 -8.68 7.87 -13.22
CA ALA A 77 -9.84 7.41 -13.99
C ALA A 77 -11.14 8.20 -13.72
N GLY A 78 -11.15 9.14 -12.78
CA GLY A 78 -12.33 9.94 -12.44
C GLY A 78 -12.62 10.04 -10.95
N VAL A 79 -13.83 10.49 -10.64
CA VAL A 79 -14.32 10.70 -9.27
C VAL A 79 -15.40 9.68 -8.94
N MET A 80 -15.26 9.00 -7.80
CA MET A 80 -16.24 8.03 -7.29
C MET A 80 -16.90 8.55 -6.03
N LYS A 81 -18.24 8.55 -6.00
CA LYS A 81 -19.02 8.85 -4.78
C LYS A 81 -19.03 7.65 -3.86
N VAL A 82 -18.79 7.87 -2.58
CA VAL A 82 -18.74 6.84 -1.54
C VAL A 82 -19.44 7.30 -0.27
N GLY A 83 -19.76 6.37 0.63
CA GLY A 83 -20.25 6.70 1.97
C GLY A 83 -19.14 6.50 3.01
N ILE A 84 -19.01 7.43 3.94
CA ILE A 84 -18.15 7.25 5.12
C ILE A 84 -19.04 6.76 6.25
N LYS A 85 -18.93 5.49 6.61
CA LYS A 85 -19.75 4.87 7.65
C LYS A 85 -19.17 5.12 9.03
N GLU A 86 -17.86 4.94 9.18
CA GLU A 86 -17.14 5.09 10.45
C GLU A 86 -15.89 5.94 10.26
N LEU A 87 -15.55 6.71 11.28
CA LEU A 87 -14.35 7.55 11.34
C LEU A 87 -13.60 7.26 12.63
N THR A 88 -12.27 7.16 12.52
CA THR A 88 -11.32 7.08 13.63
C THR A 88 -10.22 8.12 13.42
N THR A 89 -9.38 8.37 14.42
CA THR A 89 -8.23 9.28 14.30
C THR A 89 -7.18 8.81 13.28
N SER A 90 -7.17 7.53 12.94
CA SER A 90 -6.17 6.91 12.04
C SER A 90 -6.73 6.48 10.69
N GLY A 91 -8.08 6.48 10.51
CA GLY A 91 -8.67 5.97 9.28
C GLY A 91 -10.20 6.01 9.26
N ALA A 92 -10.79 5.31 8.29
CA ALA A 92 -12.24 5.27 8.10
C ALA A 92 -12.70 3.92 7.56
N PHE A 93 -13.99 3.61 7.76
CA PHE A 93 -14.69 2.59 6.98
C PHE A 93 -15.51 3.27 5.88
N ILE A 94 -15.21 2.92 4.63
CA ILE A 94 -15.78 3.49 3.43
C ILE A 94 -16.71 2.47 2.79
N THR A 95 -17.97 2.84 2.55
CA THR A 95 -18.93 2.04 1.83
C THR A 95 -18.92 2.38 0.35
N CYS A 96 -18.72 1.39 -0.49
CA CYS A 96 -18.68 1.53 -1.95
C CYS A 96 -19.05 0.20 -2.64
N PRO A 97 -19.66 0.25 -3.85
CA PRO A 97 -20.03 -0.97 -4.58
C PRO A 97 -18.83 -1.84 -4.95
N HIS A 98 -17.72 -1.19 -5.29
CA HIS A 98 -16.48 -1.82 -5.74
C HIS A 98 -15.31 -1.38 -4.85
N PRO A 99 -15.07 -2.08 -3.72
CA PRO A 99 -13.92 -1.79 -2.86
C PRO A 99 -12.59 -1.99 -3.61
N PHE A 100 -11.60 -1.18 -3.30
CA PHE A 100 -10.28 -1.27 -3.91
C PHE A 100 -9.45 -2.39 -3.27
N PRO A 101 -8.44 -2.93 -3.98
CA PRO A 101 -7.50 -3.89 -3.44
C PRO A 101 -6.76 -3.36 -2.21
N VAL A 102 -6.40 -4.27 -1.29
CA VAL A 102 -5.55 -3.94 -0.14
C VAL A 102 -4.19 -3.43 -0.62
N GLY A 103 -3.68 -2.37 0.01
CA GLY A 103 -2.45 -1.67 -0.37
C GLY A 103 -2.65 -0.55 -1.40
N GLU A 104 -3.84 -0.43 -2.00
CA GLU A 104 -4.11 0.66 -2.93
C GLU A 104 -4.24 2.01 -2.20
N SER A 105 -3.55 3.03 -2.71
CA SER A 105 -3.57 4.40 -2.17
C SER A 105 -4.35 5.34 -3.08
N PHE A 106 -5.08 6.27 -2.47
CA PHE A 106 -5.89 7.25 -3.18
C PHE A 106 -6.12 8.51 -2.35
N THR A 107 -6.64 9.55 -2.99
CA THR A 107 -7.12 10.76 -2.32
C THR A 107 -8.62 10.65 -2.07
N ILE A 108 -9.03 10.89 -0.82
CA ILE A 108 -10.44 10.97 -0.45
C ILE A 108 -10.80 12.35 0.06
N LYS A 109 -11.94 12.86 -0.38
CA LYS A 109 -12.59 14.05 0.17
C LYS A 109 -13.71 13.60 1.09
N ILE A 110 -13.69 14.06 2.33
CA ILE A 110 -14.69 13.74 3.34
C ILE A 110 -15.35 15.03 3.80
N LEU A 111 -16.68 15.03 3.84
CA LEU A 111 -17.45 16.11 4.46
C LEU A 111 -17.43 15.89 5.97
N LEU A 112 -16.70 16.74 6.69
CA LEU A 112 -16.61 16.73 8.14
C LEU A 112 -17.58 17.79 8.76
N ASN A 113 -17.17 18.43 9.81
CA ASN A 113 -17.98 19.42 10.53
C ASN A 113 -18.38 20.62 9.66
N GLN A 114 -19.56 21.18 9.92
CA GLN A 114 -20.06 22.43 9.35
C GLN A 114 -20.12 22.50 7.82
N GLY A 115 -20.19 21.36 7.13
CA GLY A 115 -20.30 21.34 5.67
C GLY A 115 -18.97 21.54 4.93
N THR A 116 -17.84 21.57 5.62
CA THR A 116 -16.52 21.72 5.00
C THR A 116 -15.97 20.37 4.55
N THR A 117 -15.51 20.31 3.30
CA THR A 117 -14.90 19.13 2.72
C THR A 117 -13.38 19.17 2.90
N HIS A 118 -12.81 18.12 3.48
CA HIS A 118 -11.38 17.97 3.69
C HIS A 118 -10.83 16.83 2.86
N ARG A 119 -9.59 16.99 2.39
CA ARG A 119 -8.90 16.04 1.51
C ARG A 119 -7.86 15.28 2.33
N PHE A 120 -7.88 13.94 2.23
CA PHE A 120 -6.95 13.05 2.91
C PHE A 120 -6.32 12.07 1.93
N GLN A 121 -5.04 11.74 2.15
CA GLN A 121 -4.41 10.59 1.52
C GLN A 121 -4.75 9.35 2.34
N ALA A 122 -5.17 8.29 1.67
CA ALA A 122 -5.59 7.05 2.32
C ALA A 122 -5.08 5.82 1.59
N GLU A 123 -4.88 4.72 2.34
CA GLU A 123 -4.49 3.41 1.82
C GLU A 123 -5.48 2.35 2.33
N VAL A 124 -5.87 1.43 1.46
CA VAL A 124 -6.75 0.32 1.82
C VAL A 124 -5.99 -0.69 2.67
N ILE A 125 -6.48 -0.97 3.88
CA ILE A 125 -5.91 -1.98 4.78
C ILE A 125 -6.78 -3.23 4.88
N TRP A 126 -8.02 -3.19 4.41
CA TRP A 126 -8.95 -4.30 4.38
C TRP A 126 -10.12 -3.99 3.44
N ASN A 127 -10.67 -5.03 2.80
CA ASN A 127 -11.92 -4.93 2.04
C ASN A 127 -12.74 -6.23 2.16
N ASN A 128 -14.01 -6.17 1.79
CA ASN A 128 -14.89 -7.33 1.72
C ASN A 128 -15.34 -7.65 0.29
N GLN A 129 -14.53 -7.35 -0.71
CA GLN A 129 -14.86 -7.55 -2.12
C GLN A 129 -15.16 -9.02 -2.46
N ASN A 130 -14.42 -9.97 -1.88
CA ASN A 130 -14.49 -11.40 -2.18
C ASN A 130 -15.43 -12.18 -1.25
N VAL A 131 -16.16 -11.50 -0.38
CA VAL A 131 -17.08 -12.19 0.52
C VAL A 131 -18.37 -12.47 -0.23
N ILE A 132 -18.63 -13.77 -0.47
CA ILE A 132 -19.76 -14.28 -1.27
C ILE A 132 -21.07 -14.32 -0.46
N ASN A 133 -21.04 -14.00 0.82
CA ASN A 133 -22.20 -14.10 1.68
C ASN A 133 -23.19 -12.96 1.38
N GLU A 134 -24.38 -13.31 0.86
CA GLU A 134 -25.47 -12.37 0.56
C GLU A 134 -25.99 -11.64 1.82
N GLU A 135 -25.75 -12.18 3.01
CA GLU A 135 -26.04 -11.55 4.30
C GLU A 135 -25.12 -10.38 4.65
N ILE A 136 -24.04 -10.15 3.89
CA ILE A 136 -23.18 -9.01 4.12
C ILE A 136 -23.80 -7.75 3.57
N VAL A 137 -24.45 -7.11 4.44
CA VAL A 137 -25.31 -5.95 4.26
C VAL A 137 -24.61 -4.75 3.65
N VAL A 138 -23.29 -4.58 3.76
CA VAL A 138 -22.59 -3.38 3.29
C VAL A 138 -21.22 -3.70 2.70
N ARG A 139 -21.08 -3.54 1.39
CA ARG A 139 -19.77 -3.60 0.72
C ARG A 139 -18.95 -2.36 1.06
N GLY A 140 -17.66 -2.59 1.31
CA GLY A 140 -16.79 -1.50 1.67
C GLY A 140 -15.36 -1.92 1.97
N MET A 141 -14.58 -0.95 2.40
CA MET A 141 -13.16 -1.09 2.72
C MET A 141 -12.79 -0.28 3.95
N LYS A 142 -11.84 -0.79 4.74
CA LYS A 142 -11.17 -0.02 5.79
C LYS A 142 -9.94 0.63 5.19
N VAL A 143 -9.75 1.89 5.50
CA VAL A 143 -8.58 2.64 5.07
C VAL A 143 -7.86 3.25 6.26
N ARG A 144 -6.55 3.40 6.16
CA ARG A 144 -5.76 4.23 7.05
C ARG A 144 -5.41 5.54 6.36
N PHE A 145 -5.41 6.62 7.09
CA PHE A 145 -4.93 7.90 6.58
C PHE A 145 -3.40 7.93 6.56
N LEU A 146 -2.86 8.49 5.48
CA LEU A 146 -1.43 8.64 5.30
C LEU A 146 -1.01 10.08 5.55
N LYS A 147 0.16 10.26 6.20
CA LYS A 147 0.82 11.56 6.34
C LYS A 147 -0.09 12.69 6.84
N LEU A 148 -0.95 12.40 7.81
CA LEU A 148 -1.78 13.44 8.43
C LEU A 148 -0.93 14.53 9.05
N SER A 149 -1.17 15.78 8.68
CA SER A 149 -0.66 16.96 9.37
C SER A 149 -1.28 17.07 10.77
N GLU A 150 -0.66 17.83 11.65
CA GLU A 150 -1.19 18.08 12.99
C GLU A 150 -2.57 18.76 12.95
N GLN A 151 -2.77 19.66 12.00
CA GLN A 151 -4.06 20.32 11.78
C GLN A 151 -5.14 19.31 11.36
N GLU A 152 -4.85 18.38 10.46
CA GLU A 152 -5.80 17.34 10.03
C GLU A 152 -6.13 16.38 11.17
N ARG A 153 -5.12 15.99 11.99
CA ARG A 153 -5.34 15.16 13.19
C ARG A 153 -6.29 15.83 14.16
N ARG A 154 -6.07 17.12 14.45
CA ARG A 154 -6.92 17.92 15.33
C ARG A 154 -8.34 17.99 14.80
N LEU A 155 -8.51 18.30 13.52
CA LEU A 155 -9.81 18.37 12.88
C LEU A 155 -10.60 17.05 12.97
N ILE A 156 -9.95 15.92 12.69
CA ILE A 156 -10.56 14.60 12.84
C ILE A 156 -10.94 14.35 14.29
N GLY A 157 -10.06 14.64 15.24
CA GLY A 157 -10.32 14.50 16.68
C GLY A 157 -11.51 15.34 17.16
N GLU A 158 -11.59 16.60 16.75
CA GLU A 158 -12.73 17.48 17.05
C GLU A 158 -14.04 16.94 16.46
N THR A 159 -14.00 16.42 15.23
CA THR A 159 -15.16 15.79 14.59
C THR A 159 -15.64 14.57 15.39
N ILE A 160 -14.73 13.73 15.83
CA ILE A 160 -15.03 12.56 16.65
C ILE A 160 -15.65 13.00 17.99
N ALA A 161 -15.02 13.93 18.69
CA ALA A 161 -15.49 14.43 19.98
C ALA A 161 -16.90 15.04 19.91
N LEU A 162 -17.18 15.83 18.86
CA LEU A 162 -18.51 16.39 18.63
C LEU A 162 -19.56 15.31 18.39
N ARG A 163 -19.24 14.27 17.63
CA ARG A 163 -20.15 13.15 17.36
C ARG A 163 -20.44 12.31 18.58
N LEU A 164 -19.42 12.05 19.40
CA LEU A 164 -19.59 11.33 20.66
C LEU A 164 -20.48 12.11 21.64
N LYS A 165 -20.24 13.42 21.76
CA LYS A 165 -21.07 14.30 22.58
C LYS A 165 -22.54 14.32 22.11
N ALA A 166 -22.78 14.41 20.81
CA ALA A 166 -24.13 14.38 20.26
C ALA A 166 -24.82 13.04 20.53
N LYS A 167 -24.09 11.91 20.47
CA LYS A 167 -24.64 10.58 20.78
C LYS A 167 -24.97 10.39 22.27
N ALA A 168 -24.25 11.05 23.16
CA ALA A 168 -24.50 10.97 24.62
C ALA A 168 -25.74 11.76 25.06
N LEU A 169 -26.25 12.65 24.21
CA LEU A 169 -27.43 13.51 24.50
C LEU A 169 -28.73 12.94 23.90
N THR A 170 -28.67 11.81 23.19
CA THR A 170 -29.82 11.14 22.56
C THR A 170 -30.17 9.84 23.26
#